data_d743f4475aa70c93095a97510fe72af2
#
_entry.id   d743f4475aa70c93095a97510fe72af2
#
_cell.length_a   1.000
_cell.length_b   1.000
_cell.length_c   1.000
_cell.angle_alpha   90.00
_cell.angle_beta   90.00
_cell.angle_gamma   90.00
#
_symmetry.space_group_name_H-M   'P 1'
#
loop_
_entity.id
_entity.type
_entity.pdbx_description
1 polymer ?
#
loop_
_entity_poly.entity_id
_entity_poly.type
_entity_poly.pdbx_seq_one_letter_code
_entity_poly.pdbx_strand_id
1 'polypeptide(L)'
;MKYVGLTPSEHSSGEKQRLGAISKCGNGRARRLLIEGAHSYRHAAMVSKEMQVRQEGLPKVIIDKAWEAQLRLCRRYQRLMQRGKLRSVTITTIAREMIAFIWSISREIILPRVDPKTRLSRVPA
;
A
#
# COMPACT_ATOMS: atom_id res chain seq x y z
N MET A 1 -1.77 9.60 0.36
CA MET A 1 -0.60 9.70 1.24
C MET A 1 -0.62 10.91 2.17
N LYS A 2 -1.07 12.07 1.71
CA LYS A 2 -1.20 13.25 2.60
C LYS A 2 -2.11 13.00 3.81
N TYR A 3 -3.17 12.23 3.62
CA TYR A 3 -4.12 11.89 4.70
C TYR A 3 -3.46 11.20 5.91
N VAL A 4 -2.46 10.39 5.68
CA VAL A 4 -1.74 9.66 6.75
C VAL A 4 -0.43 10.33 7.17
N GLY A 5 -0.05 11.42 6.51
CA GLY A 5 1.14 12.18 6.85
C GLY A 5 2.46 11.47 6.59
N LEU A 6 2.50 10.55 5.63
CA LEU A 6 3.71 9.83 5.25
C LEU A 6 4.47 10.49 4.08
N THR A 7 3.98 11.62 3.59
CA THR A 7 4.71 12.42 2.60
C THR A 7 5.88 13.13 3.25
N PRO A 8 7.06 13.15 2.62
CA PRO A 8 8.19 13.91 3.15
C PRO A 8 7.89 15.42 3.12
N SER A 9 8.33 16.13 4.15
CA SER A 9 8.35 17.58 4.13
C SER A 9 9.42 18.03 3.12
N GLU A 10 9.10 19.05 2.33
CA GLU A 10 10.00 19.60 1.35
C GLU A 10 10.52 20.97 1.80
N HIS A 11 11.85 21.10 1.88
CA HIS A 11 12.52 22.37 2.12
C HIS A 11 13.34 22.70 0.86
N SER A 12 12.69 23.29 -0.14
CA SER A 12 13.36 23.69 -1.36
C SER A 12 13.55 25.22 -1.41
N SER A 13 14.77 25.64 -1.72
CA SER A 13 15.10 27.02 -2.07
C SER A 13 15.89 27.03 -3.37
N GLY A 14 15.32 27.59 -4.43
CA GLY A 14 15.96 27.66 -5.75
C GLY A 14 16.21 26.28 -6.37
N GLU A 15 17.45 25.98 -6.71
CA GLU A 15 17.82 24.71 -7.40
C GLU A 15 18.00 23.51 -6.49
N LYS A 16 17.94 23.69 -5.16
CA LYS A 16 18.16 22.61 -4.20
C LYS A 16 16.85 22.14 -3.59
N GLN A 17 16.44 20.91 -3.93
CA GLN A 17 15.36 20.22 -3.24
C GLN A 17 15.92 19.42 -2.07
N ARG A 18 15.46 19.72 -0.85
CA ARG A 18 15.73 18.92 0.34
C ARG A 18 14.45 18.29 0.83
N LEU A 19 14.42 16.95 0.84
CA LEU A 19 13.33 16.19 1.44
C LEU A 19 13.64 15.98 2.93
N GLY A 20 12.76 16.47 3.79
CA GLY A 20 12.86 16.28 5.24
C GLY A 20 12.17 15.00 5.71
N ALA A 21 11.93 14.92 7.00
CA ALA A 21 11.15 13.85 7.63
C ALA A 21 9.69 13.87 7.13
N ILE A 22 8.92 12.81 7.45
CA ILE A 22 7.49 12.77 7.14
C ILE A 22 6.75 13.94 7.78
N SER A 23 5.75 14.48 7.08
CA SER A 23 5.02 15.66 7.53
C SER A 23 4.22 15.46 8.82
N LYS A 24 3.81 14.21 9.12
CA LYS A 24 2.96 13.83 10.25
C LYS A 24 1.60 14.55 10.31
N CYS A 25 1.21 15.20 9.23
CA CYS A 25 -0.13 15.77 9.07
C CYS A 25 -1.14 14.66 8.81
N GLY A 26 -2.42 14.91 9.12
CA GLY A 26 -3.50 13.97 8.85
C GLY A 26 -3.74 12.95 9.96
N ASN A 27 -4.27 11.79 9.62
CA ASN A 27 -4.73 10.81 10.60
C ASN A 27 -3.56 10.02 11.22
N GLY A 28 -3.20 10.36 12.46
CA GLY A 28 -2.10 9.71 13.19
C GLY A 28 -2.37 8.26 13.54
N ARG A 29 -3.63 7.87 13.80
CA ARG A 29 -4.01 6.48 14.08
C ARG A 29 -3.81 5.58 12.86
N ALA A 30 -4.26 6.03 11.69
CA ALA A 30 -4.07 5.30 10.44
C ALA A 30 -2.57 5.16 10.12
N ARG A 31 -1.79 6.22 10.28
CA ARG A 31 -0.34 6.20 10.09
C ARG A 31 0.33 5.17 11.00
N ARG A 32 -0.03 5.14 12.28
CA ARG A 32 0.52 4.18 13.24
C ARG A 32 0.24 2.74 12.82
N LEU A 33 -1.00 2.42 12.44
CA LEU A 33 -1.38 1.08 11.99
C LEU A 33 -0.62 0.65 10.74
N LEU A 34 -0.41 1.57 9.80
CA LEU A 34 0.35 1.28 8.59
C LEU A 34 1.83 1.01 8.90
N ILE A 35 2.43 1.78 9.79
CA ILE A 35 3.81 1.56 10.21
C ILE A 35 3.95 0.23 10.95
N GLU A 36 3.04 -0.10 11.84
CA GLU A 36 3.02 -1.40 12.53
C GLU A 36 2.88 -2.56 11.53
N GLY A 37 1.98 -2.44 10.57
CA GLY A 37 1.81 -3.43 9.50
C GLY A 37 3.05 -3.57 8.61
N ALA A 38 3.75 -2.47 8.35
CA ALA A 38 4.95 -2.47 7.52
C ALA A 38 6.11 -3.29 8.12
N HIS A 39 6.16 -3.44 9.44
CA HIS A 39 7.16 -4.30 10.10
C HIS A 39 7.08 -5.77 9.69
N SER A 40 5.91 -6.25 9.29
CA SER A 40 5.71 -7.64 8.87
C SER A 40 6.48 -8.01 7.60
N TYR A 41 6.81 -7.04 6.77
CA TYR A 41 7.50 -7.27 5.50
C TYR A 41 9.00 -7.60 5.64
N ARG A 42 9.52 -7.61 6.86
CA ARG A 42 10.85 -8.16 7.17
C ARG A 42 10.92 -9.67 6.98
N HIS A 43 9.79 -10.35 7.09
CA HIS A 43 9.68 -11.80 6.90
C HIS A 43 9.52 -12.16 5.42
N ALA A 44 9.75 -13.44 5.11
CA ALA A 44 9.49 -13.95 3.77
C ALA A 44 8.00 -13.87 3.42
N ALA A 45 7.72 -13.64 2.13
CA ALA A 45 6.35 -13.60 1.64
C ALA A 45 5.69 -14.97 1.82
N MET A 46 4.59 -15.02 2.56
CA MET A 46 3.85 -16.24 2.86
C MET A 46 2.39 -15.92 3.12
N VAL A 47 1.51 -16.81 2.70
CA VAL A 47 0.08 -16.76 3.04
C VAL A 47 -0.19 -17.87 4.05
N SER A 48 -0.51 -17.50 5.30
CA SER A 48 -0.88 -18.45 6.34
C SER A 48 -2.23 -19.11 6.05
N LYS A 49 -2.49 -20.25 6.68
CA LYS A 49 -3.81 -20.92 6.55
C LYS A 49 -4.96 -20.01 6.98
N GLU A 50 -4.78 -19.23 8.03
CA GLU A 50 -5.75 -18.25 8.49
C GLU A 50 -6.05 -17.19 7.43
N MET A 51 -5.03 -16.69 6.75
CA MET A 51 -5.19 -15.73 5.66
C MET A 51 -5.86 -16.37 4.44
N GLN A 52 -5.56 -17.62 4.14
CA GLN A 52 -6.24 -18.36 3.05
C GLN A 52 -7.73 -18.45 3.31
N VAL A 53 -8.14 -18.74 4.56
CA VAL A 53 -9.56 -18.77 4.95
C VAL A 53 -10.22 -17.41 4.76
N ARG A 54 -9.55 -16.33 5.16
CA ARG A 54 -10.05 -14.95 4.95
C ARG A 54 -10.18 -14.56 3.48
N GLN A 55 -9.40 -15.18 2.61
CA GLN A 55 -9.44 -14.93 1.17
C GLN A 55 -10.51 -15.73 0.44
N GLU A 56 -11.14 -16.70 1.09
CA GLU A 56 -12.23 -17.48 0.50
C GLU A 56 -13.38 -16.56 0.07
N GLY A 57 -13.87 -16.76 -1.14
CA GLY A 57 -14.95 -15.97 -1.72
C GLY A 57 -14.52 -14.61 -2.30
N LEU A 58 -13.26 -14.20 -2.18
CA LEU A 58 -12.76 -12.98 -2.81
C LEU A 58 -12.47 -13.20 -4.30
N PRO A 59 -12.64 -12.15 -5.15
CA PRO A 59 -12.24 -12.22 -6.54
C PRO A 59 -10.75 -12.53 -6.69
N LYS A 60 -10.41 -13.35 -7.67
CA LYS A 60 -9.02 -13.73 -7.96
C LYS A 60 -8.12 -12.50 -8.19
N VAL A 61 -8.64 -11.47 -8.86
CA VAL A 61 -7.91 -10.22 -9.13
C VAL A 61 -7.40 -9.58 -7.84
N ILE A 62 -8.22 -9.57 -6.79
CA ILE A 62 -7.85 -8.99 -5.48
C ILE A 62 -6.79 -9.85 -4.80
N ILE A 63 -6.94 -11.16 -4.81
CA ILE A 63 -5.97 -12.10 -4.23
C ILE A 63 -4.63 -11.99 -4.93
N ASP A 64 -4.62 -11.92 -6.26
CA ASP A 64 -3.40 -11.78 -7.05
C ASP A 64 -2.70 -10.45 -6.78
N LYS A 65 -3.43 -9.36 -6.71
CA LYS A 65 -2.88 -8.04 -6.34
C LYS A 65 -2.27 -8.02 -4.94
N ALA A 66 -2.94 -8.64 -3.98
CA ALA A 66 -2.44 -8.72 -2.61
C ALA A 66 -1.14 -9.53 -2.54
N TRP A 67 -1.06 -10.63 -3.26
CA TRP A 67 0.14 -11.45 -3.35
C TRP A 67 1.29 -10.71 -4.03
N GLU A 68 1.03 -10.06 -5.15
CA GLU A 68 2.02 -9.24 -5.86
C GLU A 68 2.55 -8.12 -4.96
N ALA A 69 1.66 -7.45 -4.24
CA ALA A 69 2.03 -6.43 -3.27
C ALA A 69 2.97 -6.99 -2.20
N GLN A 70 2.65 -8.15 -1.63
CA GLN A 70 3.47 -8.79 -0.61
C GLN A 70 4.87 -9.14 -1.13
N LEU A 71 4.96 -9.75 -2.30
CA LEU A 71 6.23 -10.08 -2.94
C LEU A 71 7.09 -8.82 -3.15
N ARG A 72 6.49 -7.78 -3.70
CA ARG A 72 7.18 -6.52 -3.97
C ARG A 72 7.68 -5.86 -2.69
N LEU A 73 6.83 -5.76 -1.67
CA LEU A 73 7.17 -5.09 -0.42
C LEU A 73 8.24 -5.84 0.36
N CYS A 74 8.19 -7.17 0.41
CA CYS A 74 9.25 -7.97 1.03
C CYS A 74 10.60 -7.79 0.33
N ARG A 75 10.63 -7.82 -1.00
CA ARG A 75 11.86 -7.57 -1.78
C ARG A 75 12.38 -6.15 -1.55
N ARG A 76 11.49 -5.18 -1.53
CA ARG A 76 11.85 -3.78 -1.29
C ARG A 76 12.48 -3.60 0.08
N TYR A 77 11.89 -4.20 1.11
CA TYR A 77 12.43 -4.16 2.46
C TYR A 77 13.85 -4.70 2.52
N GLN A 78 14.06 -5.90 2.00
CA GLN A 78 15.38 -6.53 1.99
C GLN A 78 16.41 -5.70 1.23
N ARG A 79 16.03 -5.15 0.08
CA ARG A 79 16.93 -4.32 -0.75
C ARG A 79 17.36 -3.05 0.00
N LEU A 80 16.44 -2.39 0.68
CA LEU A 80 16.76 -1.18 1.46
C LEU A 80 17.66 -1.50 2.64
N MET A 81 17.42 -2.60 3.34
CA MET A 81 18.27 -3.04 4.45
C MET A 81 19.68 -3.42 3.97
N GLN A 82 19.80 -4.10 2.84
CA GLN A 82 21.09 -4.45 2.24
C GLN A 82 21.90 -3.21 1.83
N ARG A 83 21.23 -2.13 1.46
CA ARG A 83 21.87 -0.85 1.14
C ARG A 83 22.28 -0.05 2.37
N GLY A 84 22.10 -0.57 3.56
CA GLY A 84 22.47 0.09 4.80
C GLY A 84 21.52 1.20 5.24
N LYS A 85 20.29 1.24 4.73
CA LYS A 85 19.30 2.20 5.19
C LYS A 85 18.87 1.91 6.63
N LEU A 86 18.59 2.96 7.39
CA LEU A 86 18.06 2.83 8.74
C LEU A 86 16.71 2.08 8.71
N ARG A 87 16.50 1.23 9.70
CA ARG A 87 15.26 0.44 9.81
C ARG A 87 14.01 1.33 9.81
N SER A 88 14.03 2.44 10.54
CA SER A 88 12.91 3.39 10.59
C SER A 88 12.58 3.98 9.23
N VAL A 89 13.59 4.33 8.45
CA VAL A 89 13.43 4.86 7.08
C VAL A 89 12.87 3.77 6.16
N THR A 90 13.39 2.55 6.26
CA THR A 90 12.92 1.40 5.49
C THR A 90 11.44 1.13 5.77
N ILE A 91 11.03 1.06 7.02
CA ILE A 91 9.64 0.80 7.43
C ILE A 91 8.71 1.90 6.94
N THR A 92 9.10 3.16 7.05
CA THR A 92 8.30 4.29 6.54
C THR A 92 8.14 4.20 5.02
N THR A 93 9.17 3.83 4.30
CA THR A 93 9.12 3.63 2.85
C THR A 93 8.14 2.49 2.49
N ILE A 94 8.21 1.38 3.20
CA ILE A 94 7.29 0.24 3.00
C ILE A 94 5.85 0.65 3.31
N ALA A 95 5.60 1.38 4.39
CA ALA A 95 4.26 1.87 4.73
C ALA A 95 3.68 2.77 3.64
N ARG A 96 4.49 3.62 3.02
CA ARG A 96 4.07 4.46 1.88
C ARG A 96 3.68 3.65 0.66
N GLU A 97 4.46 2.65 0.29
CA GLU A 97 4.13 1.76 -0.84
C GLU A 97 2.90 0.89 -0.52
N MET A 98 2.76 0.43 0.72
CA MET A 98 1.61 -0.34 1.17
C MET A 98 0.28 0.41 0.98
N ILE A 99 0.26 1.71 1.27
CA ILE A 99 -0.93 2.56 1.01
C ILE A 99 -1.31 2.56 -0.46
N ALA A 100 -0.35 2.63 -1.36
CA ALA A 100 -0.63 2.62 -2.79
C ALA A 100 -1.30 1.31 -3.23
N PHE A 101 -0.88 0.17 -2.67
CA PHE A 101 -1.52 -1.11 -2.92
C PHE A 101 -2.92 -1.20 -2.30
N ILE A 102 -3.09 -0.73 -1.06
CA ILE A 102 -4.40 -0.68 -0.40
C ILE A 102 -5.38 0.16 -1.24
N TRP A 103 -4.94 1.29 -1.73
CA TRP A 103 -5.73 2.14 -2.62
C TRP A 103 -6.13 1.42 -3.91
N SER A 104 -5.17 0.75 -4.56
CA SER A 104 -5.42 -0.01 -5.79
C SER A 104 -6.43 -1.13 -5.57
N ILE A 105 -6.31 -1.88 -4.47
CA ILE A 105 -7.24 -2.96 -4.11
C ILE A 105 -8.63 -2.38 -3.78
N SER A 106 -8.68 -1.29 -3.04
CA SER A 106 -9.95 -0.63 -2.68
C SER A 106 -10.74 -0.18 -3.91
N ARG A 107 -10.07 0.29 -4.94
CA ARG A 107 -10.72 0.68 -6.19
C ARG A 107 -11.37 -0.50 -6.92
N GLU A 108 -10.78 -1.69 -6.85
CA GLU A 108 -11.38 -2.89 -7.44
C GLU A 108 -12.67 -3.32 -6.70
N ILE A 109 -12.75 -3.05 -5.41
CA ILE A 109 -13.93 -3.37 -4.59
C ILE A 109 -15.04 -2.34 -4.81
N ILE A 110 -14.72 -1.05 -4.81
CA ILE A 110 -15.68 0.05 -4.86
C ILE A 110 -16.24 0.26 -6.27
N LEU A 111 -15.44 -0.02 -7.29
CA LEU A 111 -15.83 0.07 -8.69
C LEU A 111 -16.02 -1.34 -9.25
N PRO A 112 -17.18 -1.98 -9.03
CA PRO A 112 -17.46 -3.23 -9.72
C PRO A 112 -17.31 -2.97 -11.22
N ARG A 113 -16.58 -3.82 -11.92
CA ARG A 113 -16.50 -3.79 -13.38
C ARG A 113 -17.91 -3.87 -13.90
N VAL A 114 -18.47 -2.74 -14.29
CA VAL A 114 -19.71 -2.73 -15.05
C VAL A 114 -19.35 -3.29 -16.42
N ASP A 115 -19.73 -4.53 -16.66
CA ASP A 115 -19.59 -5.16 -17.95
C ASP A 115 -20.26 -4.25 -19.00
N PRO A 116 -19.57 -3.84 -20.07
CA PRO A 116 -20.16 -2.95 -21.08
C PRO A 116 -21.48 -3.48 -21.64
N LYS A 117 -21.66 -4.81 -21.62
CA LYS A 117 -22.91 -5.47 -22.07
C LYS A 117 -24.09 -5.24 -21.12
N THR A 118 -23.83 -4.98 -19.84
CA THR A 118 -24.88 -4.76 -18.84
C THR A 118 -25.42 -3.32 -18.89
N ARG A 119 -24.69 -2.38 -19.52
CA ARG A 119 -25.18 -1.01 -19.72
C ARG A 119 -26.35 -0.91 -20.67
N LEU A 120 -26.43 -1.82 -21.63
CA LEU A 120 -27.49 -1.81 -22.66
C LEU A 120 -28.83 -2.37 -22.16
N SER A 121 -28.85 -3.12 -21.06
CA SER A 121 -30.07 -3.73 -20.53
C SER A 121 -30.77 -2.91 -19.44
N ARG A 122 -30.23 -1.75 -19.08
CA ARG A 122 -30.78 -0.86 -18.04
C ARG A 122 -31.26 0.50 -18.56
N VAL A 123 -31.55 0.63 -19.83
CA VAL A 123 -32.26 1.80 -20.34
C VAL A 123 -33.76 1.51 -20.16
N PRO A 124 -34.46 2.19 -19.21
CA PRO A 124 -35.90 2.06 -19.16
C PRO A 124 -36.47 2.58 -20.48
N ALA A 125 -37.31 1.79 -21.06
CA ALA A 125 -38.05 2.17 -22.26
C ALA A 125 -38.97 3.36 -21.97
#